data_d18efb6094ca73797479261e22708e17
#
_entry.id   d18efb6094ca73797479261e22708e17
#
_cell.length_a   1.000
_cell.length_b   1.000
_cell.length_c   1.000
_cell.angle_alpha   90.00
_cell.angle_beta   90.00
_cell.angle_gamma   90.00
#
_symmetry.space_group_name_H-M   'P 1'
#
loop_
_entity.id
_entity.type
_entity.pdbx_description
1 polymer ?
#
loop_
_entity_poly.entity_id
_entity_poly.type
_entity_poly.pdbx_seq_one_letter_code
_entity_poly.pdbx_strand_id
1 'polypeptide(L)'
;MMRKMIFIRAAAVCAVMALGFSVSCKKNAERTMVTFFMGTVEVLRNGASVKPAIKMEIQDGDVIAAGPESFILLQVAESMVIRITESSTVEMKSLLSPKNRELLVRRGKALSAVRKLGKDGAFTVKTATITASVRGTEFSVSSRPKESVVAVRKGTVEVTVIASGTGETVGEGKAFVYTDRAATRTVTAAEDRELEMIGAIPAIPGLGEKTEQEIRDIILPLLGDSGIAAMTLDEVKEKYRRTDTVILYDGRIITGVIISRGPVFAIMTAKGVVSVPEKKIRNTRVTPLQ
;
A
#
# COMPACT_ATOMS: atom_id res chain seq x y z
N MET A 1 -16.41 -26.20 79.82
CA MET A 1 -15.06 -26.10 79.20
C MET A 1 -15.05 -26.72 77.79
N MET A 2 -15.75 -26.09 76.83
CA MET A 2 -15.83 -26.58 75.41
C MET A 2 -16.71 -25.63 74.63
N ARG A 3 -16.12 -24.49 74.22
CA ARG A 3 -16.84 -23.48 73.34
C ARG A 3 -15.89 -22.43 72.82
N LYS A 4 -14.71 -22.86 72.27
CA LYS A 4 -13.79 -21.88 71.61
C LYS A 4 -12.93 -22.48 70.50
N MET A 5 -13.55 -23.33 69.63
CA MET A 5 -12.77 -23.90 68.50
C MET A 5 -13.56 -24.06 67.18
N ILE A 6 -14.43 -23.12 66.84
CA ILE A 6 -15.18 -23.17 65.56
C ILE A 6 -15.01 -21.90 64.71
N PHE A 7 -14.24 -20.88 65.09
CA PHE A 7 -14.18 -19.61 64.34
C PHE A 7 -12.90 -19.38 63.52
N ILE A 8 -12.03 -20.37 63.31
CA ILE A 8 -10.77 -20.17 62.57
C ILE A 8 -10.71 -20.88 61.19
N ARG A 9 -11.81 -21.47 60.70
CA ARG A 9 -11.79 -22.15 59.39
C ARG A 9 -12.58 -21.48 58.27
N ALA A 10 -13.19 -20.32 58.48
CA ALA A 10 -13.98 -19.63 57.48
C ALA A 10 -13.25 -18.47 56.79
N ALA A 11 -12.03 -18.08 57.21
CA ALA A 11 -11.28 -16.94 56.63
C ALA A 11 -10.27 -17.32 55.56
N ALA A 12 -10.06 -18.62 55.28
CA ALA A 12 -9.02 -19.07 54.33
C ALA A 12 -9.53 -19.40 52.92
N VAL A 13 -10.84 -19.34 52.64
CA VAL A 13 -11.44 -19.71 51.35
C VAL A 13 -11.76 -18.49 50.46
N CYS A 14 -11.78 -17.28 50.99
CA CYS A 14 -12.06 -16.07 50.19
C CYS A 14 -10.83 -15.39 49.57
N ALA A 15 -9.60 -15.87 49.82
CA ALA A 15 -8.37 -15.21 49.32
C ALA A 15 -7.85 -15.80 47.99
N VAL A 16 -8.48 -16.76 47.37
CA VAL A 16 -8.00 -17.43 46.14
C VAL A 16 -8.79 -17.04 44.87
N MET A 17 -9.85 -16.25 45.00
CA MET A 17 -10.65 -15.83 43.81
C MET A 17 -10.39 -14.39 43.31
N ALA A 18 -9.27 -13.76 43.67
CA ALA A 18 -8.91 -12.45 43.20
C ALA A 18 -7.66 -12.44 42.29
N LEU A 19 -7.29 -13.58 41.69
CA LEU A 19 -6.43 -13.64 40.54
C LEU A 19 -7.27 -13.29 39.32
N GLY A 20 -7.62 -12.00 39.21
CA GLY A 20 -8.29 -11.42 38.08
C GLY A 20 -7.54 -11.77 36.81
N PHE A 21 -8.19 -12.44 35.90
CA PHE A 21 -7.83 -12.48 34.49
C PHE A 21 -7.67 -11.04 34.01
N SER A 22 -6.47 -10.52 34.13
CA SER A 22 -6.07 -9.37 33.35
C SER A 22 -6.02 -9.86 31.90
N VAL A 23 -7.18 -9.87 31.21
CA VAL A 23 -7.20 -9.90 29.77
C VAL A 23 -6.49 -8.61 29.35
N SER A 24 -5.18 -8.70 29.21
CA SER A 24 -4.38 -7.70 28.56
C SER A 24 -4.90 -7.65 27.11
N CYS A 25 -5.85 -6.78 26.87
CA CYS A 25 -6.20 -6.38 25.51
C CYS A 25 -4.93 -5.79 24.93
N LYS A 26 -4.09 -6.63 24.29
CA LYS A 26 -2.98 -6.18 23.49
C LYS A 26 -3.59 -5.26 22.44
N LYS A 27 -3.61 -3.98 22.72
CA LYS A 27 -3.85 -2.94 21.73
C LYS A 27 -2.83 -3.24 20.63
N ASN A 28 -3.28 -3.83 19.52
CA ASN A 28 -2.41 -4.08 18.38
C ASN A 28 -1.74 -2.75 18.06
N ALA A 29 -0.44 -2.68 18.31
CA ALA A 29 0.33 -1.48 18.00
C ALA A 29 0.07 -1.18 16.53
N GLU A 30 -0.34 0.05 16.24
CA GLU A 30 -0.57 0.48 14.87
C GLU A 30 0.76 0.43 14.11
N ARG A 31 0.92 -0.60 13.28
CA ARG A 31 2.13 -0.83 12.49
C ARG A 31 1.86 -0.53 11.04
N THR A 32 2.90 -0.04 10.38
CA THR A 32 2.93 0.05 8.92
C THR A 32 3.81 -1.05 8.38
N MET A 33 3.24 -1.94 7.58
CA MET A 33 3.96 -3.10 7.06
C MET A 33 3.86 -3.21 5.55
N VAL A 34 4.92 -3.71 4.94
CA VAL A 34 4.94 -4.09 3.52
C VAL A 34 4.07 -5.33 3.34
N THR A 35 3.03 -5.23 2.52
CA THR A 35 2.18 -6.36 2.15
C THR A 35 2.63 -7.02 0.85
N PHE A 36 3.13 -6.22 -0.09
CA PHE A 36 3.62 -6.70 -1.37
C PHE A 36 4.53 -5.66 -2.02
N PHE A 37 5.42 -6.10 -2.89
CA PHE A 37 6.19 -5.21 -3.76
C PHE A 37 6.60 -5.96 -5.03
N MET A 38 6.90 -5.19 -6.07
CA MET A 38 7.25 -5.69 -7.38
C MET A 38 8.32 -4.79 -8.01
N GLY A 39 9.27 -5.40 -8.73
CA GLY A 39 10.35 -4.67 -9.40
C GLY A 39 11.46 -4.21 -8.46
N THR A 40 12.08 -3.10 -8.79
CA THR A 40 13.17 -2.50 -8.02
C THR A 40 12.60 -1.49 -7.04
N VAL A 41 12.58 -1.86 -5.78
CA VAL A 41 12.14 -0.99 -4.68
C VAL A 41 13.23 -0.94 -3.62
N GLU A 42 13.51 0.24 -3.13
CA GLU A 42 14.44 0.49 -2.02
C GLU A 42 13.74 1.22 -0.89
N VAL A 43 14.11 0.88 0.34
CA VAL A 43 13.73 1.61 1.55
C VAL A 43 14.99 2.24 2.12
N LEU A 44 15.05 3.55 2.14
CA LEU A 44 16.16 4.29 2.75
C LEU A 44 15.81 4.59 4.19
N ARG A 45 16.51 3.94 5.12
CA ARG A 45 16.36 4.11 6.57
C ARG A 45 17.63 4.75 7.14
N ASN A 46 17.49 5.95 7.70
CA ASN A 46 18.65 6.71 8.21
C ASN A 46 19.78 6.85 7.17
N GLY A 47 19.42 7.01 5.89
CA GLY A 47 20.37 7.12 4.78
C GLY A 47 20.94 5.80 4.25
N ALA A 48 20.67 4.67 4.91
CA ALA A 48 21.11 3.34 4.45
C ALA A 48 20.00 2.68 3.60
N SER A 49 20.39 2.04 2.49
CA SER A 49 19.46 1.27 1.65
C SER A 49 19.16 -0.08 2.30
N VAL A 50 17.89 -0.38 2.48
CA VAL A 50 17.36 -1.64 2.99
C VAL A 50 16.46 -2.26 1.93
N LYS A 51 16.68 -3.53 1.60
CA LYS A 51 15.80 -4.25 0.68
C LYS A 51 14.46 -4.52 1.34
N PRO A 52 13.33 -4.21 0.68
CA PRO A 52 12.02 -4.52 1.23
C PRO A 52 11.80 -6.04 1.31
N ALA A 53 11.06 -6.45 2.33
CA ALA A 53 10.53 -7.80 2.48
C ALA A 53 9.06 -7.71 2.86
N ILE A 54 8.25 -8.71 2.49
CA ILE A 54 6.87 -8.82 2.97
C ILE A 54 6.90 -8.90 4.51
N LYS A 55 5.97 -8.20 5.16
CA LYS A 55 5.91 -8.01 6.63
C LYS A 55 7.01 -7.10 7.20
N MET A 56 7.92 -6.58 6.39
CA MET A 56 8.86 -5.57 6.87
C MET A 56 8.09 -4.38 7.44
N GLU A 57 8.40 -3.98 8.65
CA GLU A 57 7.83 -2.81 9.28
C GLU A 57 8.51 -1.54 8.74
N ILE A 58 7.69 -0.61 8.29
CA ILE A 58 8.10 0.72 7.83
C ILE A 58 8.07 1.66 9.02
N GLN A 59 9.11 2.45 9.17
CA GLN A 59 9.30 3.39 10.27
C GLN A 59 9.09 4.83 9.81
N ASP A 60 8.77 5.68 10.78
CA ASP A 60 8.75 7.12 10.53
C ASP A 60 10.15 7.60 10.13
N GLY A 61 10.22 8.39 9.06
CA GLY A 61 11.48 8.84 8.45
C GLY A 61 12.01 7.94 7.33
N ASP A 62 11.46 6.73 7.13
CA ASP A 62 11.82 5.91 5.97
C ASP A 62 11.45 6.62 4.67
N VAL A 63 12.33 6.53 3.67
CA VAL A 63 12.05 7.00 2.32
C VAL A 63 11.98 5.79 1.39
N ILE A 64 10.85 5.63 0.74
CA ILE A 64 10.62 4.55 -0.23
C ILE A 64 10.84 5.08 -1.64
N ALA A 65 11.72 4.43 -2.38
CA ALA A 65 11.98 4.69 -3.78
C ALA A 65 11.58 3.48 -4.62
N ALA A 66 10.59 3.66 -5.48
CA ALA A 66 10.18 2.69 -6.49
C ALA A 66 10.74 3.09 -7.84
N GLY A 67 11.50 2.21 -8.47
CA GLY A 67 12.06 2.40 -9.81
C GLY A 67 10.99 2.32 -10.92
N PRO A 68 11.40 2.35 -12.20
CA PRO A 68 10.51 2.09 -13.31
C PRO A 68 9.88 0.69 -13.17
N GLU A 69 8.63 0.55 -13.63
CA GLU A 69 7.87 -0.71 -13.61
C GLU A 69 7.78 -1.39 -12.22
N SER A 70 7.89 -0.58 -11.17
CA SER A 70 7.96 -1.06 -9.80
C SER A 70 6.86 -0.44 -8.96
N PHE A 71 6.48 -1.14 -7.89
CA PHE A 71 5.59 -0.57 -6.89
C PHE A 71 5.75 -1.30 -5.55
N ILE A 72 5.25 -0.69 -4.51
CA ILE A 72 5.13 -1.29 -3.19
C ILE A 72 3.75 -1.01 -2.61
N LEU A 73 3.18 -2.02 -1.95
CA LEU A 73 1.96 -1.94 -1.17
C LEU A 73 2.31 -1.94 0.31
N LEU A 74 1.76 -0.99 1.01
CA LEU A 74 1.85 -0.86 2.45
C LEU A 74 0.45 -0.99 3.06
N GLN A 75 0.39 -1.61 4.22
CA GLN A 75 -0.78 -1.56 5.08
C GLN A 75 -0.44 -0.81 6.36
N VAL A 76 -1.25 0.20 6.69
CA VAL A 76 -1.16 0.94 7.95
C VAL A 76 -2.26 0.47 8.88
N ALA A 77 -1.89 -0.28 9.90
CA ALA A 77 -2.82 -1.00 10.76
C ALA A 77 -3.86 -1.79 9.93
N GLU A 78 -5.13 -1.79 10.30
CA GLU A 78 -6.23 -2.35 9.51
C GLU A 78 -7.09 -1.26 8.85
N SER A 79 -6.58 -0.04 8.78
CA SER A 79 -7.35 1.15 8.39
C SER A 79 -6.97 1.72 7.03
N MET A 80 -5.79 1.42 6.50
CA MET A 80 -5.34 1.96 5.21
C MET A 80 -4.52 0.97 4.42
N VAL A 81 -4.66 1.07 3.09
CA VAL A 81 -3.74 0.48 2.12
C VAL A 81 -3.17 1.59 1.26
N ILE A 82 -1.86 1.60 1.08
CA ILE A 82 -1.14 2.62 0.32
C ILE A 82 -0.34 1.90 -0.76
N ARG A 83 -0.45 2.36 -2.00
CA ARG A 83 0.40 1.94 -3.11
C ARG A 83 1.29 3.10 -3.54
N ILE A 84 2.58 2.90 -3.48
CA ILE A 84 3.57 3.79 -4.09
C ILE A 84 3.87 3.22 -5.46
N THR A 85 3.62 4.00 -6.51
CA THR A 85 3.72 3.54 -7.90
C THR A 85 5.15 3.68 -8.44
N GLU A 86 5.34 3.25 -9.68
CA GLU A 86 6.62 3.35 -10.38
C GLU A 86 7.19 4.78 -10.40
N SER A 87 8.50 4.89 -10.49
CA SER A 87 9.24 6.15 -10.61
C SER A 87 8.90 7.15 -9.51
N SER A 88 8.60 6.66 -8.31
CA SER A 88 8.14 7.46 -7.17
C SER A 88 9.14 7.45 -6.02
N THR A 89 9.18 8.57 -5.29
CA THR A 89 9.91 8.72 -4.02
C THR A 89 8.99 9.32 -2.99
N VAL A 90 8.71 8.56 -1.93
CA VAL A 90 7.76 8.93 -0.87
C VAL A 90 8.42 8.76 0.49
N GLU A 91 8.31 9.78 1.32
CA GLU A 91 8.83 9.77 2.70
C GLU A 91 7.70 9.53 3.69
N MET A 92 7.92 8.63 4.63
CA MET A 92 7.02 8.28 5.73
C MET A 92 7.25 9.25 6.89
N LYS A 93 6.54 10.35 6.94
CA LYS A 93 6.77 11.40 7.96
C LYS A 93 6.26 10.99 9.34
N SER A 94 5.03 10.51 9.41
CA SER A 94 4.39 10.08 10.65
C SER A 94 3.25 9.12 10.32
N LEU A 95 3.50 7.83 10.36
CA LEU A 95 2.47 6.80 10.11
C LEU A 95 2.01 6.10 11.37
N LEU A 96 2.84 6.11 12.41
CA LEU A 96 2.56 5.43 13.68
C LEU A 96 1.63 6.22 14.59
N SER A 97 1.45 7.52 14.32
CA SER A 97 0.54 8.37 15.10
C SER A 97 -0.91 8.22 14.59
N PRO A 98 -1.85 7.67 15.38
CA PRO A 98 -3.25 7.50 14.94
C PRO A 98 -3.94 8.81 14.58
N LYS A 99 -3.53 9.90 15.21
CA LYS A 99 -4.17 11.22 15.06
C LYS A 99 -3.70 11.99 13.84
N ASN A 100 -2.41 11.90 13.52
CA ASN A 100 -1.79 12.74 12.49
C ASN A 100 -0.84 11.89 11.64
N ARG A 101 -1.39 11.05 10.77
CA ARG A 101 -0.60 10.31 9.80
C ARG A 101 -0.22 11.18 8.63
N GLU A 102 1.05 11.15 8.24
CA GLU A 102 1.57 12.01 7.19
C GLU A 102 2.52 11.26 6.25
N LEU A 103 2.31 11.46 4.94
CA LEU A 103 3.22 11.11 3.86
C LEU A 103 3.70 12.36 3.13
N LEU A 104 4.93 12.33 2.63
CA LEU A 104 5.43 13.33 1.70
C LEU A 104 5.77 12.65 0.36
N VAL A 105 4.99 12.92 -0.67
CA VAL A 105 5.29 12.52 -2.06
C VAL A 105 6.27 13.52 -2.64
N ARG A 106 7.55 13.19 -2.60
CA ARG A 106 8.62 14.04 -3.15
C ARG A 106 8.57 14.07 -4.68
N ARG A 107 8.28 12.90 -5.27
CA ARG A 107 8.13 12.70 -6.71
C ARG A 107 7.28 11.46 -6.99
N GLY A 108 6.55 11.46 -8.12
CA GLY A 108 5.76 10.32 -8.57
C GLY A 108 4.36 10.33 -7.98
N LYS A 109 3.81 9.18 -7.60
CA LYS A 109 2.41 9.03 -7.20
C LYS A 109 2.25 8.04 -6.04
N ALA A 110 1.40 8.40 -5.09
CA ALA A 110 0.87 7.51 -4.07
C ALA A 110 -0.66 7.40 -4.21
N LEU A 111 -1.19 6.19 -4.21
CA LEU A 111 -2.62 5.89 -4.14
C LEU A 111 -2.93 5.39 -2.74
N SER A 112 -4.07 5.77 -2.20
CA SER A 112 -4.47 5.42 -0.84
C SER A 112 -5.94 5.06 -0.77
N ALA A 113 -6.24 3.91 -0.18
CA ALA A 113 -7.57 3.53 0.27
C ALA A 113 -7.61 3.63 1.78
N VAL A 114 -8.27 4.66 2.28
CA VAL A 114 -8.40 4.98 3.70
C VAL A 114 -9.80 4.61 4.15
N ARG A 115 -9.93 3.70 5.11
CA ARG A 115 -11.20 3.44 5.79
C ARG A 115 -11.55 4.62 6.69
N LYS A 116 -12.82 4.76 7.03
CA LYS A 116 -13.27 5.86 7.89
C LYS A 116 -12.48 5.87 9.20
N LEU A 117 -11.66 6.89 9.37
CA LEU A 117 -10.88 7.11 10.59
C LEU A 117 -11.80 7.60 11.72
N GLY A 118 -11.40 7.35 12.97
CA GLY A 118 -12.10 7.87 14.14
C GLY A 118 -12.17 9.41 14.15
N LYS A 119 -12.96 9.97 15.06
CA LYS A 119 -13.24 11.42 15.10
C LYS A 119 -11.99 12.31 15.11
N ASP A 120 -10.93 11.85 15.75
CA ASP A 120 -9.66 12.60 15.89
C ASP A 120 -8.57 12.14 14.91
N GLY A 121 -8.88 11.17 14.02
CA GLY A 121 -7.92 10.64 13.06
C GLY A 121 -7.92 11.43 11.76
N ALA A 122 -6.74 11.80 11.28
CA ALA A 122 -6.53 12.40 9.97
C ALA A 122 -5.36 11.71 9.26
N PHE A 123 -5.47 11.62 7.94
CA PHE A 123 -4.38 11.20 7.09
C PHE A 123 -4.08 12.31 6.09
N THR A 124 -2.84 12.75 6.07
CA THR A 124 -2.38 13.86 5.25
C THR A 124 -1.31 13.39 4.27
N VAL A 125 -1.46 13.75 3.01
CA VAL A 125 -0.45 13.54 1.98
C VAL A 125 0.02 14.90 1.48
N LYS A 126 1.31 15.14 1.60
CA LYS A 126 1.94 16.39 1.14
C LYS A 126 2.72 16.19 -0.15
N THR A 127 2.82 17.24 -0.92
CA THR A 127 3.81 17.43 -1.98
C THR A 127 4.61 18.70 -1.70
N ALA A 128 5.44 19.13 -2.62
CA ALA A 128 6.14 20.41 -2.49
C ALA A 128 5.18 21.60 -2.52
N THR A 129 3.97 21.47 -3.09
CA THR A 129 3.07 22.61 -3.39
C THR A 129 1.71 22.52 -2.73
N ILE A 130 1.25 21.31 -2.37
CA ILE A 130 -0.08 21.11 -1.78
C ILE A 130 -0.05 20.16 -0.58
N THR A 131 -1.06 20.29 0.25
CA THR A 131 -1.40 19.36 1.33
C THR A 131 -2.80 18.82 1.07
N ALA A 132 -2.96 17.50 1.08
CA ALA A 132 -4.23 16.78 0.91
C ALA A 132 -4.57 16.05 2.21
N SER A 133 -5.70 16.37 2.85
CA SER A 133 -6.13 15.79 4.12
C SER A 133 -7.45 15.04 3.98
N VAL A 134 -7.52 13.84 4.56
CA VAL A 134 -8.68 12.93 4.44
C VAL A 134 -9.04 12.25 5.76
N ARG A 135 -10.27 11.72 5.83
CA ARG A 135 -10.74 10.88 6.96
C ARG A 135 -11.32 9.53 6.55
N GLY A 136 -11.46 9.27 5.26
CA GLY A 136 -12.03 8.03 4.74
C GLY A 136 -12.31 8.17 3.27
N THR A 137 -11.31 7.90 2.42
CA THR A 137 -11.29 8.31 1.02
C THR A 137 -10.44 7.36 0.20
N GLU A 138 -10.87 7.08 -1.03
CA GLU A 138 -10.05 6.46 -2.06
C GLU A 138 -9.54 7.56 -2.99
N PHE A 139 -8.25 7.82 -2.92
CA PHE A 139 -7.64 8.96 -3.63
C PHE A 139 -6.18 8.71 -4.01
N SER A 140 -5.68 9.53 -4.91
CA SER A 140 -4.27 9.55 -5.26
C SER A 140 -3.70 10.96 -5.16
N VAL A 141 -2.42 11.03 -4.83
CA VAL A 141 -1.65 12.27 -4.90
C VAL A 141 -0.43 12.03 -5.77
N SER A 142 -0.25 12.87 -6.78
CA SER A 142 0.94 12.86 -7.62
C SER A 142 1.70 14.17 -7.52
N SER A 143 3.03 14.06 -7.59
CA SER A 143 3.98 15.19 -7.57
C SER A 143 4.91 15.07 -8.74
N ARG A 144 4.86 16.05 -9.64
CA ARG A 144 5.76 16.25 -10.78
C ARG A 144 6.45 17.61 -10.65
N PRO A 145 7.52 17.88 -11.38
CA PRO A 145 8.30 19.11 -11.20
C PRO A 145 7.51 20.42 -11.25
N LYS A 146 6.41 20.46 -11.99
CA LYS A 146 5.57 21.66 -12.16
C LYS A 146 4.09 21.41 -11.88
N GLU A 147 3.74 20.24 -11.37
CA GLU A 147 2.35 19.84 -11.21
C GLU A 147 2.16 18.95 -9.99
N SER A 148 1.16 19.27 -9.19
CA SER A 148 0.59 18.35 -8.19
C SER A 148 -0.86 18.07 -8.53
N VAL A 149 -1.25 16.78 -8.44
CA VAL A 149 -2.64 16.37 -8.72
C VAL A 149 -3.15 15.54 -7.57
N VAL A 150 -4.38 15.84 -7.13
CA VAL A 150 -5.15 15.01 -6.20
C VAL A 150 -6.39 14.52 -6.95
N ALA A 151 -6.52 13.21 -7.16
CA ALA A 151 -7.71 12.62 -7.77
C ALA A 151 -8.48 11.82 -6.73
N VAL A 152 -9.81 11.96 -6.71
CA VAL A 152 -10.71 11.38 -5.71
C VAL A 152 -11.72 10.46 -6.40
N ARG A 153 -11.71 9.17 -6.05
CA ARG A 153 -12.71 8.21 -6.52
C ARG A 153 -13.89 8.12 -5.57
N LYS A 154 -13.64 8.11 -4.25
CA LYS A 154 -14.67 7.96 -3.24
C LYS A 154 -14.39 8.82 -2.04
N GLY A 155 -15.40 9.53 -1.57
CA GLY A 155 -15.28 10.43 -0.42
C GLY A 155 -14.85 11.84 -0.80
N THR A 156 -14.16 12.52 0.10
CA THR A 156 -13.72 13.92 -0.07
C THR A 156 -12.31 14.13 0.44
N VAL A 157 -11.58 15.05 -0.21
CA VAL A 157 -10.23 15.48 0.17
C VAL A 157 -10.22 16.98 0.37
N GLU A 158 -9.71 17.43 1.50
CA GLU A 158 -9.40 18.83 1.73
C GLU A 158 -8.00 19.11 1.19
N VAL A 159 -7.90 19.93 0.15
CA VAL A 159 -6.62 20.30 -0.48
C VAL A 159 -6.30 21.73 -0.11
N THR A 160 -5.08 21.98 0.36
CA THR A 160 -4.57 23.33 0.65
C THR A 160 -3.30 23.57 -0.16
N VAL A 161 -3.25 24.70 -0.87
CA VAL A 161 -2.06 25.16 -1.56
C VAL A 161 -1.10 25.79 -0.54
N ILE A 162 0.12 25.25 -0.44
CA ILE A 162 1.08 25.64 0.62
C ILE A 162 1.48 27.11 0.49
N ALA A 163 1.70 27.59 -0.72
CA ALA A 163 2.19 28.96 -0.97
C ALA A 163 1.17 30.05 -0.63
N SER A 164 -0.13 29.81 -0.86
CA SER A 164 -1.21 30.80 -0.66
C SER A 164 -2.04 30.55 0.57
N GLY A 165 -1.99 29.33 1.15
CA GLY A 165 -2.90 28.89 2.19
C GLY A 165 -4.35 28.71 1.73
N THR A 166 -4.64 28.87 0.43
CA THR A 166 -5.99 28.66 -0.11
C THR A 166 -6.35 27.18 -0.11
N GLY A 167 -7.56 26.87 0.37
CA GLY A 167 -8.08 25.50 0.45
C GLY A 167 -9.27 25.29 -0.47
N GLU A 168 -9.41 24.05 -0.97
CA GLU A 168 -10.54 23.58 -1.76
C GLU A 168 -10.92 22.16 -1.31
N THR A 169 -12.22 21.87 -1.27
CA THR A 169 -12.73 20.52 -1.03
C THR A 169 -12.98 19.83 -2.35
N VAL A 170 -12.25 18.75 -2.60
CA VAL A 170 -12.34 17.93 -3.81
C VAL A 170 -13.23 16.73 -3.52
N GLY A 171 -14.35 16.63 -4.21
CA GLY A 171 -15.33 15.55 -4.05
C GLY A 171 -15.08 14.38 -4.98
N GLU A 172 -15.93 13.37 -4.84
CA GLU A 172 -15.92 12.14 -5.63
C GLU A 172 -16.00 12.41 -7.14
N GLY A 173 -15.21 11.68 -7.93
CA GLY A 173 -15.11 11.82 -9.38
C GLY A 173 -14.37 13.08 -9.85
N LYS A 174 -13.76 13.84 -8.95
CA LYS A 174 -13.03 15.07 -9.27
C LYS A 174 -11.54 14.93 -9.00
N ALA A 175 -10.78 15.74 -9.73
CA ALA A 175 -9.35 15.88 -9.54
C ALA A 175 -8.98 17.37 -9.43
N PHE A 176 -8.23 17.70 -8.39
CA PHE A 176 -7.59 18.99 -8.21
C PHE A 176 -6.22 18.96 -8.87
N VAL A 177 -5.93 19.95 -9.68
CA VAL A 177 -4.64 20.11 -10.38
C VAL A 177 -4.05 21.45 -9.98
N TYR A 178 -2.82 21.44 -9.52
CA TYR A 178 -2.07 22.65 -9.21
C TYR A 178 -0.78 22.70 -10.04
N THR A 179 -0.65 23.75 -10.83
CA THR A 179 0.57 24.10 -11.58
C THR A 179 1.11 25.42 -11.03
N ASP A 180 0.81 26.50 -11.68
CA ASP A 180 0.96 27.90 -11.24
C ASP A 180 -0.36 28.44 -10.65
N ARG A 181 -1.46 27.77 -10.95
CA ARG A 181 -2.82 28.05 -10.48
C ARG A 181 -3.57 26.75 -10.17
N ALA A 182 -4.57 26.86 -9.33
CA ALA A 182 -5.48 25.76 -9.00
C ALA A 182 -6.56 25.61 -10.09
N ALA A 183 -6.87 24.37 -10.42
CA ALA A 183 -7.98 24.00 -11.29
C ALA A 183 -8.58 22.66 -10.87
N THR A 184 -9.91 22.51 -10.99
CA THR A 184 -10.59 21.25 -10.74
C THR A 184 -11.16 20.70 -12.03
N ARG A 185 -10.98 19.41 -12.28
CA ARG A 185 -11.49 18.68 -13.44
C ARG A 185 -12.14 17.35 -13.03
N THR A 186 -12.76 16.68 -13.96
CA THR A 186 -13.20 15.30 -13.76
C THR A 186 -11.98 14.35 -13.74
N VAL A 187 -12.06 13.30 -12.94
CA VAL A 187 -11.08 12.20 -12.92
C VAL A 187 -11.02 11.56 -14.31
N THR A 188 -9.83 11.29 -14.81
CA THR A 188 -9.66 10.56 -16.07
C THR A 188 -9.99 9.07 -15.89
N ALA A 189 -10.34 8.39 -16.97
CA ALA A 189 -10.60 6.94 -16.93
C ALA A 189 -9.38 6.13 -16.44
N ALA A 190 -8.17 6.62 -16.68
CA ALA A 190 -6.95 5.98 -16.17
C ALA A 190 -6.80 6.15 -14.65
N GLU A 191 -7.02 7.37 -14.15
CA GLU A 191 -7.00 7.65 -12.70
C GLU A 191 -8.08 6.87 -11.96
N ASP A 192 -9.28 6.78 -12.54
CA ASP A 192 -10.40 6.05 -11.92
C ASP A 192 -10.08 4.54 -11.80
N ARG A 193 -9.55 3.92 -12.87
CA ARG A 193 -9.12 2.52 -12.83
C ARG A 193 -8.01 2.27 -11.80
N GLU A 194 -7.01 3.15 -11.70
CA GLU A 194 -5.97 3.02 -10.68
C GLU A 194 -6.55 3.10 -9.26
N LEU A 195 -7.51 3.99 -9.05
CA LEU A 195 -8.17 4.17 -7.77
C LEU A 195 -9.14 3.03 -7.44
N GLU A 196 -9.83 2.48 -8.44
CA GLU A 196 -10.65 1.27 -8.28
C GLU A 196 -9.80 0.10 -7.79
N MET A 197 -8.65 -0.09 -8.39
CA MET A 197 -7.70 -1.12 -7.98
C MET A 197 -7.28 -0.99 -6.51
N ILE A 198 -6.85 0.19 -6.08
CA ILE A 198 -6.42 0.35 -4.68
C ILE A 198 -7.60 0.16 -3.72
N GLY A 199 -8.79 0.58 -4.11
CA GLY A 199 -10.02 0.38 -3.34
C GLY A 199 -10.43 -1.09 -3.20
N ALA A 200 -10.08 -1.93 -4.18
CA ALA A 200 -10.34 -3.37 -4.17
C ALA A 200 -9.38 -4.15 -3.27
N ILE A 201 -8.21 -3.59 -2.93
CA ILE A 201 -7.23 -4.26 -2.06
C ILE A 201 -7.70 -4.17 -0.61
N PRO A 202 -8.03 -5.29 0.05
CA PRO A 202 -8.45 -5.27 1.44
C PRO A 202 -7.25 -5.03 2.36
N ALA A 203 -7.49 -4.38 3.49
CA ALA A 203 -6.57 -4.50 4.60
C ALA A 203 -6.67 -5.94 5.16
N ILE A 204 -5.54 -6.55 5.40
CA ILE A 204 -5.42 -7.94 5.86
C ILE A 204 -5.44 -7.95 7.39
N PRO A 205 -6.50 -8.51 8.02
CA PRO A 205 -6.54 -8.64 9.48
C PRO A 205 -5.44 -9.56 9.97
N GLY A 206 -4.81 -9.19 11.10
CA GLY A 206 -3.74 -9.99 11.68
C GLY A 206 -2.52 -10.19 10.76
N LEU A 207 -2.20 -9.22 9.90
CA LEU A 207 -1.11 -9.28 8.92
C LEU A 207 0.21 -9.77 9.52
N GLY A 208 0.54 -9.34 10.73
CA GLY A 208 1.77 -9.75 11.42
C GLY A 208 1.86 -11.25 11.71
N GLU A 209 0.73 -11.92 11.86
CA GLU A 209 0.64 -13.35 12.20
C GLU A 209 0.60 -14.26 10.96
N LYS A 210 0.25 -13.70 9.79
CA LYS A 210 0.18 -14.45 8.52
C LYS A 210 1.56 -14.78 7.96
N THR A 211 1.65 -15.89 7.26
CA THR A 211 2.83 -16.24 6.47
C THR A 211 2.93 -15.37 5.22
N GLU A 212 4.11 -15.25 4.65
CA GLU A 212 4.29 -14.53 3.37
C GLU A 212 3.45 -15.14 2.25
N GLN A 213 3.28 -16.48 2.25
CA GLN A 213 2.50 -17.16 1.22
C GLN A 213 1.01 -16.79 1.33
N GLU A 214 0.43 -16.78 2.54
CA GLU A 214 -0.96 -16.35 2.75
C GLU A 214 -1.20 -14.91 2.29
N ILE A 215 -0.23 -14.01 2.56
CA ILE A 215 -0.32 -12.62 2.11
C ILE A 215 -0.28 -12.55 0.57
N ARG A 216 0.62 -13.31 -0.07
CA ARG A 216 0.70 -13.39 -1.54
C ARG A 216 -0.58 -13.93 -2.16
N ASP A 217 -1.16 -14.97 -1.57
CA ASP A 217 -2.39 -15.60 -2.07
C ASP A 217 -3.60 -14.65 -1.99
N ILE A 218 -3.60 -13.72 -1.04
CA ILE A 218 -4.60 -12.67 -0.95
C ILE A 218 -4.36 -11.55 -1.99
N ILE A 219 -3.12 -11.10 -2.12
CA ILE A 219 -2.80 -9.89 -2.92
C ILE A 219 -2.65 -10.18 -4.42
N LEU A 220 -2.01 -11.30 -4.80
CA LEU A 220 -1.72 -11.60 -6.21
C LEU A 220 -2.96 -11.65 -7.12
N PRO A 221 -4.09 -12.27 -6.73
CA PRO A 221 -5.29 -12.27 -7.55
C PRO A 221 -5.84 -10.87 -7.82
N LEU A 222 -5.70 -9.97 -6.82
CA LEU A 222 -6.20 -8.59 -6.91
C LEU A 222 -5.30 -7.70 -7.78
N LEU A 223 -4.01 -8.03 -7.88
CA LEU A 223 -3.08 -7.31 -8.76
C LEU A 223 -3.20 -7.77 -10.22
N GLY A 224 -3.69 -8.97 -10.46
CA GLY A 224 -3.91 -9.51 -11.82
C GLY A 224 -4.94 -8.72 -12.62
N ASP A 225 -5.93 -8.10 -11.95
CA ASP A 225 -6.97 -7.29 -12.60
C ASP A 225 -6.60 -5.79 -12.70
N SER A 226 -5.45 -5.38 -12.20
CA SER A 226 -5.19 -3.99 -11.92
C SER A 226 -4.05 -3.37 -12.74
N GLY A 227 -4.41 -2.50 -13.65
CA GLY A 227 -3.57 -1.53 -14.32
C GLY A 227 -2.82 -2.04 -15.56
N ILE A 228 -2.16 -3.20 -15.49
CA ILE A 228 -1.57 -3.86 -16.66
C ILE A 228 -2.53 -4.93 -17.21
N ALA A 229 -3.37 -5.52 -16.37
CA ALA A 229 -4.42 -6.45 -16.81
C ALA A 229 -5.58 -5.75 -17.55
N ALA A 230 -5.73 -4.44 -17.42
CA ALA A 230 -6.62 -3.66 -18.28
C ALA A 230 -6.02 -3.39 -19.68
N MET A 231 -4.72 -3.66 -19.87
CA MET A 231 -4.06 -3.60 -21.18
C MET A 231 -4.15 -4.97 -21.87
N THR A 232 -4.41 -4.97 -23.16
CA THR A 232 -4.28 -6.16 -23.98
C THR A 232 -2.80 -6.57 -24.08
N LEU A 233 -2.51 -7.83 -24.40
CA LEU A 233 -1.13 -8.26 -24.63
C LEU A 233 -0.44 -7.43 -25.72
N ASP A 234 -1.19 -6.97 -26.73
CA ASP A 234 -0.63 -6.18 -27.82
C ASP A 234 -0.28 -4.75 -27.38
N GLU A 235 -1.10 -4.10 -26.56
CA GLU A 235 -0.76 -2.81 -25.92
C GLU A 235 0.47 -2.93 -25.02
N VAL A 236 0.59 -4.05 -24.28
CA VAL A 236 1.77 -4.32 -23.45
C VAL A 236 3.01 -4.58 -24.30
N LYS A 237 2.91 -5.36 -25.39
CA LYS A 237 4.00 -5.57 -26.34
C LYS A 237 4.45 -4.24 -26.95
N GLU A 238 3.52 -3.39 -27.36
CA GLU A 238 3.82 -2.07 -27.92
C GLU A 238 4.53 -1.17 -26.89
N LYS A 239 4.03 -1.12 -25.67
CA LYS A 239 4.64 -0.37 -24.57
C LYS A 239 6.08 -0.80 -24.29
N TYR A 240 6.33 -2.11 -24.23
CA TYR A 240 7.63 -2.67 -23.85
C TYR A 240 8.54 -2.99 -25.06
N ARG A 241 8.02 -2.89 -26.29
CA ARG A 241 8.71 -3.16 -27.56
C ARG A 241 9.41 -4.51 -27.59
N ARG A 242 8.84 -5.53 -26.90
CA ARG A 242 9.43 -6.87 -26.83
C ARG A 242 8.38 -7.95 -26.55
N THR A 243 8.78 -9.19 -26.82
CA THR A 243 8.13 -10.40 -26.31
C THR A 243 9.16 -11.21 -25.55
N ASP A 244 8.76 -11.75 -24.40
CA ASP A 244 9.60 -12.59 -23.55
C ASP A 244 9.13 -14.05 -23.61
N THR A 245 10.09 -14.97 -23.61
CA THR A 245 9.85 -16.41 -23.44
C THR A 245 10.47 -16.85 -22.13
N VAL A 246 9.66 -17.38 -21.23
CA VAL A 246 10.07 -17.87 -19.92
C VAL A 246 10.00 -19.39 -19.91
N ILE A 247 11.12 -20.03 -19.65
CA ILE A 247 11.25 -21.49 -19.60
C ILE A 247 11.38 -21.92 -18.16
N LEU A 248 10.49 -22.81 -17.72
CA LEU A 248 10.47 -23.31 -16.35
C LEU A 248 11.33 -24.59 -16.23
N TYR A 249 11.73 -24.92 -14.98
CA TYR A 249 12.45 -26.16 -14.69
C TYR A 249 11.63 -27.43 -15.01
N ASP A 250 10.28 -27.33 -14.96
CA ASP A 250 9.37 -28.43 -15.31
C ASP A 250 9.13 -28.57 -16.81
N GLY A 251 9.83 -27.79 -17.64
CA GLY A 251 9.75 -27.83 -19.11
C GLY A 251 8.64 -26.98 -19.72
N ARG A 252 7.76 -26.38 -18.92
CA ARG A 252 6.73 -25.47 -19.42
C ARG A 252 7.35 -24.19 -19.98
N ILE A 253 6.75 -23.69 -21.05
CA ILE A 253 7.14 -22.44 -21.69
C ILE A 253 5.98 -21.46 -21.59
N ILE A 254 6.27 -20.27 -21.12
CA ILE A 254 5.33 -19.17 -21.04
C ILE A 254 5.81 -18.07 -21.98
N THR A 255 4.96 -17.69 -22.93
CA THR A 255 5.24 -16.59 -23.87
C THR A 255 4.36 -15.40 -23.54
N GLY A 256 4.95 -14.23 -23.42
CA GLY A 256 4.26 -13.00 -23.05
C GLY A 256 5.24 -11.85 -22.94
N VAL A 257 4.92 -10.88 -22.09
CA VAL A 257 5.85 -9.80 -21.71
C VAL A 257 6.08 -9.87 -20.21
N ILE A 258 7.34 -9.98 -19.80
CA ILE A 258 7.70 -9.88 -18.38
C ILE A 258 7.49 -8.43 -17.96
N ILE A 259 6.42 -8.20 -17.19
CA ILE A 259 6.03 -6.88 -16.71
C ILE A 259 6.65 -6.56 -15.36
N SER A 260 7.14 -7.60 -14.66
CA SER A 260 7.94 -7.43 -13.45
C SER A 260 8.86 -8.60 -13.20
N ARG A 261 10.04 -8.28 -12.63
CA ARG A 261 11.05 -9.23 -12.16
C ARG A 261 11.26 -9.04 -10.66
N GLY A 262 11.32 -10.13 -9.93
CA GLY A 262 11.51 -10.16 -8.48
C GLY A 262 11.44 -11.61 -8.00
N PRO A 263 11.22 -11.88 -6.72
CA PRO A 263 11.04 -13.24 -6.20
C PRO A 263 9.91 -14.00 -6.92
N VAL A 264 8.98 -13.26 -7.51
CA VAL A 264 7.92 -13.76 -8.39
C VAL A 264 7.90 -12.88 -9.64
N PHE A 265 8.06 -13.49 -10.81
CA PHE A 265 7.91 -12.81 -12.10
C PHE A 265 6.43 -12.68 -12.43
N ALA A 266 6.01 -11.52 -12.85
CA ALA A 266 4.70 -11.33 -13.46
C ALA A 266 4.88 -11.25 -14.98
N ILE A 267 4.14 -12.08 -15.71
CA ILE A 267 4.24 -12.22 -17.16
C ILE A 267 2.85 -11.99 -17.75
N MET A 268 2.69 -10.95 -18.53
CA MET A 268 1.46 -10.72 -19.31
C MET A 268 1.42 -11.70 -20.48
N THR A 269 0.38 -12.49 -20.54
CA THR A 269 0.12 -13.46 -21.62
C THR A 269 -1.21 -13.14 -22.31
N ALA A 270 -1.50 -13.83 -23.41
CA ALA A 270 -2.82 -13.71 -24.08
C ALA A 270 -4.01 -14.13 -23.20
N LYS A 271 -3.75 -14.83 -22.08
CA LYS A 271 -4.77 -15.30 -21.12
C LYS A 271 -4.77 -14.48 -19.81
N GLY A 272 -4.06 -13.35 -19.78
CA GLY A 272 -3.89 -12.50 -18.59
C GLY A 272 -2.52 -12.66 -17.94
N VAL A 273 -2.36 -12.08 -16.76
CA VAL A 273 -1.09 -12.08 -16.02
C VAL A 273 -0.86 -13.44 -15.35
N VAL A 274 0.30 -14.02 -15.59
CA VAL A 274 0.77 -15.27 -14.96
C VAL A 274 1.90 -14.93 -13.99
N SER A 275 1.76 -15.33 -12.74
CA SER A 275 2.78 -15.17 -11.71
C SER A 275 3.62 -16.43 -11.60
N VAL A 276 4.95 -16.30 -11.72
CA VAL A 276 5.89 -17.41 -11.68
C VAL A 276 6.99 -17.14 -10.67
N PRO A 277 7.15 -17.95 -9.61
CA PRO A 277 8.28 -17.82 -8.71
C PRO A 277 9.62 -17.92 -9.45
N GLU A 278 10.55 -17.00 -9.18
CA GLU A 278 11.87 -16.96 -9.82
C GLU A 278 12.58 -18.31 -9.74
N LYS A 279 12.51 -18.98 -8.57
CA LYS A 279 13.10 -20.32 -8.36
C LYS A 279 12.57 -21.42 -9.28
N LYS A 280 11.44 -21.21 -9.96
CA LYS A 280 10.87 -22.12 -10.96
C LYS A 280 11.31 -21.80 -12.38
N ILE A 281 11.95 -20.65 -12.58
CA ILE A 281 12.39 -20.18 -13.89
C ILE A 281 13.78 -20.71 -14.17
N ARG A 282 13.90 -21.48 -15.25
CA ARG A 282 15.17 -21.99 -15.73
C ARG A 282 15.91 -20.98 -16.60
N ASN A 283 15.18 -20.28 -17.46
CA ASN A 283 15.75 -19.31 -18.39
C ASN A 283 14.69 -18.33 -18.89
N THR A 284 15.11 -17.15 -19.31
CA THR A 284 14.28 -16.15 -19.99
C THR A 284 14.97 -15.69 -21.27
N ARG A 285 14.22 -15.60 -22.38
CA ARG A 285 14.69 -15.06 -23.66
C ARG A 285 13.84 -13.84 -24.01
N VAL A 286 14.49 -12.75 -24.35
CA VAL A 286 13.86 -11.51 -24.82
C VAL A 286 13.94 -11.47 -26.34
N THR A 287 12.81 -11.21 -27.00
CA THR A 287 12.73 -11.00 -28.46
C THR A 287 12.21 -9.58 -28.68
N PRO A 288 13.05 -8.64 -29.16
CA PRO A 288 12.60 -7.29 -29.50
C PRO A 288 11.53 -7.33 -30.60
N LEU A 289 10.55 -6.45 -30.55
CA LEU A 289 9.64 -6.19 -31.66
C LEU A 289 10.31 -5.22 -32.64
N GLN A 290 10.26 -5.56 -33.90
CA GLN A 290 10.77 -4.72 -34.98
C GLN A 290 9.92 -3.47 -35.20
#